data_55b22facdf3334cfa9c8a2bede93810d
#
_entry.id   55b22facdf3334cfa9c8a2bede93810d
#
_cell.length_a   1.000
_cell.length_b   1.000
_cell.length_c   1.000
_cell.angle_alpha   90.00
_cell.angle_beta   90.00
_cell.angle_gamma   90.00
#
_symmetry.space_group_name_H-M   'P 1'
#
loop_
_entity.id
_entity.type
_entity.pdbx_description
1 polymer ?
#
loop_
_entity_poly.entity_id
_entity_poly.type
_entity_poly.pdbx_seq_one_letter_code
_entity_poly.pdbx_strand_id
1 'polypeptide(L)'
;MEIIYILIARSSKIVLCDYTDYRGNFQQIALLLLSKVKKNTKCEIIYDEYKFFSDDEKDITFLCMGKNIETELAFNFISDMKKKFLLSYDYETQIKKAFSYELKEFTEEIKKLYFSYKSNPISKIKMLENSISKTNDILMQNVQELLERDAKLNLIAQKSERLMGDSSNFMKNIQEIKRRQKLKRFKYYIIIGGIIFLGILLLYARFS
;
A
#
# COMPACT_ATOMS: atom_id res chain seq x y z
N MET A 1 8.95 -17.91 10.17
CA MET A 1 8.52 -16.55 9.83
C MET A 1 8.30 -16.45 8.34
N GLU A 2 7.13 -16.05 7.88
CA GLU A 2 6.81 -15.95 6.48
C GLU A 2 6.01 -14.66 6.23
N ILE A 3 6.68 -13.62 5.71
CA ILE A 3 6.00 -12.44 5.20
C ILE A 3 5.48 -12.78 3.81
N ILE A 4 4.19 -12.56 3.57
CA ILE A 4 3.50 -12.98 2.35
C ILE A 4 3.16 -11.79 1.47
N TYR A 5 2.70 -10.69 2.08
CA TYR A 5 2.30 -9.49 1.37
C TYR A 5 2.68 -8.23 2.14
N ILE A 6 3.13 -7.23 1.42
CA ILE A 6 3.53 -5.93 1.95
C ILE A 6 2.85 -4.85 1.13
N LEU A 7 2.31 -3.82 1.79
CA LEU A 7 1.53 -2.77 1.15
C LEU A 7 1.85 -1.42 1.78
N ILE A 8 1.99 -0.40 0.94
CA ILE A 8 1.95 1.00 1.36
C ILE A 8 0.78 1.66 0.63
N ALA A 9 -0.17 2.19 1.40
CA ALA A 9 -1.37 2.82 0.87
C ALA A 9 -1.60 4.19 1.49
N ARG A 10 -2.24 5.10 0.74
CA ARG A 10 -2.74 6.35 1.25
C ARG A 10 -4.24 6.31 1.43
N SER A 11 -4.74 6.89 2.54
CA SER A 11 -6.17 6.92 2.89
C SER A 11 -6.83 5.54 2.91
N SER A 12 -6.06 4.48 3.18
CA SER A 12 -6.53 3.07 3.16
C SER A 12 -7.21 2.64 1.84
N LYS A 13 -7.00 3.37 0.75
CA LYS A 13 -7.67 3.13 -0.56
C LYS A 13 -6.73 3.21 -1.76
N ILE A 14 -5.75 4.09 -1.72
CA ILE A 14 -4.85 4.34 -2.84
C ILE A 14 -3.54 3.60 -2.58
N VAL A 15 -3.35 2.46 -3.23
CA VAL A 15 -2.10 1.70 -3.15
C VAL A 15 -1.00 2.50 -3.81
N LEU A 16 0.05 2.84 -3.07
CA LEU A 16 1.21 3.57 -3.59
C LEU A 16 2.24 2.60 -4.16
N CYS A 17 2.52 1.53 -3.44
CA CYS A 17 3.32 0.39 -3.87
C CYS A 17 3.02 -0.83 -3.01
N ASP A 18 3.34 -2.02 -3.51
CA ASP A 18 3.23 -3.27 -2.79
C ASP A 18 4.30 -4.28 -3.24
N TYR A 19 4.44 -5.36 -2.47
CA TYR A 19 5.34 -6.46 -2.79
C TYR A 19 4.80 -7.79 -2.26
N THR A 20 4.92 -8.84 -3.07
CA THR A 20 4.66 -10.22 -2.67
C THR A 20 5.46 -11.19 -3.54
N ASP A 21 5.89 -12.30 -2.94
CA ASP A 21 6.43 -13.48 -3.62
C ASP A 21 5.36 -14.55 -3.85
N TYR A 22 4.08 -14.25 -3.57
CA TYR A 22 2.98 -15.20 -3.61
C TYR A 22 1.92 -14.77 -4.62
N ARG A 23 1.11 -15.72 -5.09
CA ARG A 23 -0.11 -15.45 -5.85
C ARG A 23 -1.31 -15.49 -4.93
N GLY A 24 -2.20 -14.53 -5.07
CA GLY A 24 -3.41 -14.48 -4.25
C GLY A 24 -4.15 -13.16 -4.35
N ASN A 25 -5.24 -13.07 -3.61
CA ASN A 25 -6.12 -11.89 -3.54
C ASN A 25 -5.76 -10.95 -2.37
N PHE A 26 -4.47 -10.91 -1.99
CA PHE A 26 -3.98 -10.22 -0.79
C PHE A 26 -4.33 -8.74 -0.77
N GLN A 27 -4.18 -8.05 -1.91
CA GLN A 27 -4.47 -6.62 -2.01
C GLN A 27 -5.93 -6.31 -1.69
N GLN A 28 -6.86 -7.11 -2.24
CA GLN A 28 -8.29 -6.90 -2.01
C GLN A 28 -8.63 -7.07 -0.54
N ILE A 29 -8.13 -8.13 0.09
CA ILE A 29 -8.35 -8.40 1.50
C ILE A 29 -7.67 -7.34 2.37
N ALA A 30 -6.43 -6.96 2.09
CA ALA A 30 -5.73 -5.92 2.83
C ALA A 30 -6.49 -4.59 2.79
N LEU A 31 -6.94 -4.15 1.63
CA LEU A 31 -7.70 -2.90 1.49
C LEU A 31 -9.06 -2.97 2.20
N LEU A 32 -9.73 -4.13 2.17
CA LEU A 32 -10.96 -4.34 2.90
C LEU A 32 -10.72 -4.24 4.41
N LEU A 33 -9.70 -4.93 4.94
CA LEU A 33 -9.31 -4.87 6.34
C LEU A 33 -8.98 -3.43 6.77
N LEU A 34 -8.15 -2.73 6.00
CA LEU A 34 -7.77 -1.34 6.28
C LEU A 34 -8.97 -0.39 6.29
N SER A 35 -10.04 -0.69 5.56
CA SER A 35 -11.27 0.11 5.58
C SER A 35 -12.06 -0.01 6.88
N LYS A 36 -11.82 -1.08 7.65
CA LYS A 36 -12.52 -1.40 8.91
C LYS A 36 -11.71 -1.05 10.17
N VAL A 37 -10.40 -0.81 10.01
CA VAL A 37 -9.49 -0.51 11.12
C VAL A 37 -9.51 0.97 11.50
N LYS A 38 -9.29 1.24 12.79
CA LYS A 38 -9.18 2.61 13.29
C LYS A 38 -7.89 3.25 12.78
N LYS A 39 -8.01 4.46 12.22
CA LYS A 39 -6.88 5.23 11.72
C LYS A 39 -5.93 5.72 12.80
N ASN A 40 -4.69 5.99 12.43
CA ASN A 40 -3.63 6.50 13.29
C ASN A 40 -3.30 5.59 14.48
N THR A 41 -3.40 4.28 14.28
CA THR A 41 -3.09 3.28 15.30
C THR A 41 -2.24 2.16 14.71
N LYS A 42 -1.43 1.53 15.57
CA LYS A 42 -0.83 0.24 15.27
C LYS A 42 -1.88 -0.84 15.51
N CYS A 43 -2.06 -1.72 14.54
CA CYS A 43 -3.08 -2.74 14.60
C CYS A 43 -2.54 -4.10 14.20
N GLU A 44 -2.86 -5.13 14.97
CA GLU A 44 -2.69 -6.53 14.62
C GLU A 44 -4.08 -7.13 14.36
N ILE A 45 -4.29 -7.63 13.15
CA ILE A 45 -5.55 -8.21 12.70
C ILE A 45 -5.33 -9.68 12.43
N ILE A 46 -6.13 -10.53 13.06
CA ILE A 46 -6.11 -11.97 12.83
C ILE A 46 -7.25 -12.33 11.89
N TYR A 47 -6.89 -12.98 10.78
CA TYR A 47 -7.83 -13.49 9.82
C TYR A 47 -7.40 -14.87 9.34
N ASP A 48 -8.15 -15.91 9.73
CA ASP A 48 -7.82 -17.32 9.51
C ASP A 48 -6.42 -17.65 10.08
N GLU A 49 -5.53 -18.23 9.31
CA GLU A 49 -4.14 -18.54 9.70
C GLU A 49 -3.15 -17.40 9.50
N TYR A 50 -3.64 -16.24 9.03
CA TYR A 50 -2.82 -15.08 8.68
C TYR A 50 -2.97 -13.96 9.69
N LYS A 51 -1.89 -13.23 9.86
CA LYS A 51 -1.84 -12.01 10.64
C LYS A 51 -1.50 -10.83 9.74
N PHE A 52 -2.25 -9.77 9.89
CA PHE A 52 -2.01 -8.49 9.24
C PHE A 52 -1.60 -7.48 10.29
N PHE A 53 -0.48 -6.82 10.06
CA PHE A 53 0.05 -5.78 10.91
C PHE A 53 0.01 -4.47 10.15
N SER A 54 -0.55 -3.44 10.75
CA SER A 54 -0.60 -2.11 10.14
C SER A 54 -0.16 -1.02 11.10
N ASP A 55 0.51 -0.01 10.55
CA ASP A 55 0.89 1.22 11.23
C ASP A 55 0.52 2.41 10.34
N ASP A 56 -0.39 3.25 10.85
CA ASP A 56 -0.85 4.43 10.14
C ASP A 56 -0.13 5.67 10.63
N GLU A 57 0.40 6.47 9.69
CA GLU A 57 0.97 7.78 9.99
C GLU A 57 0.65 8.77 8.88
N LYS A 58 0.14 9.95 9.23
CA LYS A 58 -0.14 11.05 8.27
C LYS A 58 -0.96 10.58 7.06
N ASP A 59 -2.02 9.79 7.29
CA ASP A 59 -2.88 9.24 6.24
C ASP A 59 -2.19 8.21 5.31
N ILE A 60 -1.01 7.71 5.71
CA ILE A 60 -0.30 6.63 5.04
C ILE A 60 -0.37 5.40 5.92
N THR A 61 -0.81 4.29 5.34
CA THR A 61 -0.86 2.98 5.99
C THR A 61 0.28 2.12 5.48
N PHE A 62 1.08 1.63 6.39
CA PHE A 62 2.11 0.62 6.14
C PHE A 62 1.60 -0.71 6.65
N LEU A 63 1.52 -1.71 5.79
CA LEU A 63 0.95 -3.01 6.12
C LEU A 63 1.93 -4.13 5.78
N CYS A 64 2.01 -5.10 6.68
CA CYS A 64 2.71 -6.37 6.48
C CYS A 64 1.73 -7.51 6.83
N MET A 65 1.61 -8.48 5.94
CA MET A 65 0.84 -9.71 6.15
C MET A 65 1.79 -10.90 6.20
N GLY A 66 1.57 -11.79 7.15
CA GLY A 66 2.38 -12.99 7.25
C GLY A 66 1.68 -14.16 7.94
N LYS A 67 2.36 -15.31 7.92
CA LYS A 67 1.99 -16.53 8.64
C LYS A 67 3.11 -16.89 9.60
N ASN A 68 2.75 -17.27 10.84
CA ASN A 68 3.73 -17.61 11.88
C ASN A 68 4.81 -16.52 12.08
N ILE A 69 4.38 -15.26 12.07
CA ILE A 69 5.24 -14.09 12.28
C ILE A 69 5.02 -13.53 13.69
N GLU A 70 6.12 -13.23 14.39
CA GLU A 70 6.08 -12.57 15.68
C GLU A 70 5.69 -11.10 15.53
N THR A 71 4.85 -10.61 16.42
CA THR A 71 4.30 -9.25 16.41
C THR A 71 5.41 -8.19 16.40
N GLU A 72 6.42 -8.34 17.24
CA GLU A 72 7.56 -7.42 17.31
C GLU A 72 8.33 -7.36 15.98
N LEU A 73 8.60 -8.52 15.40
CA LEU A 73 9.34 -8.60 14.14
C LEU A 73 8.59 -7.96 12.99
N ALA A 74 7.27 -8.13 12.94
CA ALA A 74 6.42 -7.50 11.93
C ALA A 74 6.40 -5.96 12.07
N PHE A 75 6.24 -5.43 13.30
CA PHE A 75 6.26 -3.98 13.51
C PHE A 75 7.64 -3.37 13.33
N ASN A 76 8.71 -4.11 13.59
CA ASN A 76 10.07 -3.67 13.28
C ASN A 76 10.30 -3.55 11.78
N PHE A 77 9.83 -4.56 11.02
CA PHE A 77 9.82 -4.51 9.56
C PHE A 77 9.05 -3.29 9.04
N ILE A 78 7.84 -3.05 9.57
CA ILE A 78 7.03 -1.88 9.22
C ILE A 78 7.74 -0.58 9.58
N SER A 79 8.37 -0.49 10.75
CA SER A 79 9.12 0.69 11.18
C SER A 79 10.29 1.02 10.26
N ASP A 80 11.08 0.02 9.88
CA ASP A 80 12.19 0.20 8.95
C ASP A 80 11.70 0.59 7.55
N MET A 81 10.62 -0.03 7.06
CA MET A 81 9.99 0.31 5.79
C MET A 81 9.46 1.74 5.80
N LYS A 82 8.78 2.15 6.88
CA LYS A 82 8.25 3.50 7.08
C LYS A 82 9.35 4.55 7.07
N LYS A 83 10.43 4.34 7.82
CA LYS A 83 11.60 5.24 7.84
C LYS A 83 12.17 5.43 6.44
N LYS A 84 12.42 4.34 5.71
CA LYS A 84 12.96 4.40 4.35
C LYS A 84 12.02 5.12 3.39
N PHE A 85 10.72 4.85 3.46
CA PHE A 85 9.73 5.46 2.59
C PHE A 85 9.63 6.97 2.80
N LEU A 86 9.52 7.42 4.06
CA LEU A 86 9.42 8.84 4.41
C LEU A 86 10.71 9.62 4.17
N LEU A 87 11.88 8.95 4.10
CA LEU A 87 13.13 9.56 3.66
C LEU A 87 13.22 9.69 2.14
N SER A 88 12.56 8.79 1.39
CA SER A 88 12.60 8.77 -0.07
C SER A 88 11.59 9.71 -0.73
N TYR A 89 10.48 10.01 -0.06
CA TYR A 89 9.36 10.77 -0.64
C TYR A 89 8.87 11.84 0.31
N ASP A 90 8.73 13.06 -0.20
CA ASP A 90 8.10 14.17 0.53
C ASP A 90 6.58 14.04 0.55
N TYR A 91 5.97 14.27 1.72
CA TYR A 91 4.54 14.08 1.90
C TYR A 91 3.70 15.05 1.06
N GLU A 92 3.99 16.34 1.12
CA GLU A 92 3.14 17.37 0.49
C GLU A 92 3.26 17.40 -1.03
N THR A 93 4.47 17.19 -1.55
CA THR A 93 4.76 17.32 -2.97
C THR A 93 4.52 16.03 -3.75
N GLN A 94 4.81 14.87 -3.15
CA GLN A 94 4.79 13.59 -3.81
C GLN A 94 3.68 12.67 -3.29
N ILE A 95 3.68 12.32 -1.99
CA ILE A 95 2.79 11.29 -1.45
C ILE A 95 1.33 11.72 -1.52
N LYS A 96 1.02 12.93 -1.08
CA LYS A 96 -0.35 13.47 -1.02
C LYS A 96 -1.04 13.54 -2.38
N LYS A 97 -0.26 13.71 -3.45
CA LYS A 97 -0.74 13.86 -4.83
C LYS A 97 -0.62 12.57 -5.63
N ALA A 98 0.08 11.57 -5.11
CA ALA A 98 0.37 10.34 -5.81
C ALA A 98 -0.91 9.59 -6.19
N PHE A 99 -0.91 9.01 -7.39
CA PHE A 99 -1.94 8.08 -7.83
C PHE A 99 -1.59 6.65 -7.41
N SER A 100 -2.55 5.77 -7.63
CA SER A 100 -2.33 4.35 -7.40
C SER A 100 -1.10 3.87 -8.19
N TYR A 101 -0.18 3.22 -7.50
CA TYR A 101 1.10 2.70 -8.01
C TYR A 101 2.06 3.75 -8.61
N GLU A 102 1.89 5.02 -8.29
CA GLU A 102 2.82 6.06 -8.77
C GLU A 102 4.20 5.95 -8.14
N LEU A 103 4.27 5.43 -6.90
CA LEU A 103 5.52 5.23 -6.17
C LEU A 103 6.00 3.77 -6.22
N LYS A 104 5.65 3.03 -7.28
CA LYS A 104 6.00 1.61 -7.45
C LYS A 104 7.51 1.33 -7.47
N GLU A 105 8.34 2.33 -7.75
CA GLU A 105 9.80 2.20 -7.73
C GLU A 105 10.32 1.82 -6.35
N PHE A 106 9.58 2.21 -5.29
CA PHE A 106 9.92 1.83 -3.93
C PHE A 106 9.76 0.31 -3.65
N THR A 107 9.06 -0.42 -4.51
CA THR A 107 8.94 -1.88 -4.42
C THR A 107 10.32 -2.58 -4.38
N GLU A 108 11.33 -2.04 -5.06
CA GLU A 108 12.69 -2.60 -5.00
C GLU A 108 13.33 -2.41 -3.62
N GLU A 109 13.07 -1.31 -2.93
CA GLU A 109 13.53 -1.11 -1.56
C GLU A 109 12.78 -2.01 -0.57
N ILE A 110 11.46 -2.20 -0.75
CA ILE A 110 10.68 -3.18 0.02
C ILE A 110 11.26 -4.58 -0.15
N LYS A 111 11.59 -4.97 -1.37
CA LYS A 111 12.18 -6.26 -1.70
C LYS A 111 13.53 -6.48 -1.02
N LYS A 112 14.43 -5.50 -1.07
CA LYS A 112 15.72 -5.55 -0.35
C LYS A 112 15.51 -5.72 1.15
N LEU A 113 14.58 -4.97 1.73
CA LEU A 113 14.26 -5.05 3.15
C LEU A 113 13.69 -6.42 3.50
N TYR A 114 12.74 -6.93 2.72
CA TYR A 114 12.16 -8.26 2.87
C TYR A 114 13.23 -9.36 2.90
N PHE A 115 14.15 -9.37 1.93
CA PHE A 115 15.23 -10.37 1.92
C PHE A 115 16.20 -10.22 3.10
N SER A 116 16.46 -9.00 3.57
CA SER A 116 17.31 -8.78 4.75
C SER A 116 16.68 -9.37 6.02
N TYR A 117 15.36 -9.27 6.18
CA TYR A 117 14.63 -9.87 7.31
C TYR A 117 14.49 -11.38 7.18
N LYS A 118 14.35 -11.89 5.96
CA LYS A 118 14.28 -13.33 5.68
C LYS A 118 15.61 -14.04 5.96
N SER A 119 16.74 -13.39 5.66
CA SER A 119 18.09 -13.97 5.83
C SER A 119 18.55 -13.98 7.30
N ASN A 120 18.18 -12.97 8.10
CA ASN A 120 18.68 -12.79 9.47
C ASN A 120 17.57 -12.34 10.45
N PRO A 121 16.55 -13.15 10.73
CA PRO A 121 15.47 -12.76 11.63
C PRO A 121 15.96 -12.54 13.08
N ILE A 122 16.88 -13.35 13.58
CA ILE A 122 17.38 -13.32 14.97
C ILE A 122 18.26 -12.09 15.26
N SER A 123 19.11 -11.68 14.33
CA SER A 123 19.95 -10.49 14.50
C SER A 123 19.13 -9.21 14.53
N LYS A 124 18.01 -9.17 13.81
CA LYS A 124 17.06 -8.04 13.80
C LYS A 124 16.29 -7.93 15.10
N ILE A 125 15.95 -9.02 15.76
CA ILE A 125 15.33 -9.03 17.09
C ILE A 125 16.33 -8.50 18.15
N LYS A 126 17.58 -8.98 18.17
CA LYS A 126 18.60 -8.57 19.15
C LYS A 126 19.06 -7.11 19.03
N MET A 127 19.10 -6.54 17.83
CA MET A 127 19.43 -5.12 17.64
C MET A 127 18.36 -4.17 18.21
N LEU A 128 17.17 -4.68 18.51
CA LEU A 128 15.99 -3.91 18.86
C LEU A 128 15.61 -4.03 20.35
N GLU A 129 16.22 -4.96 21.10
CA GLU A 129 16.07 -4.99 22.58
C GLU A 129 16.45 -3.65 23.24
N ASN A 130 17.26 -2.82 22.55
CA ASN A 130 17.63 -1.46 22.98
C ASN A 130 16.67 -0.37 22.46
N SER A 131 15.65 -0.71 21.66
CA SER A 131 14.73 0.25 21.02
C SER A 131 13.27 -0.09 21.26
N ILE A 132 12.95 -0.80 22.34
CA ILE A 132 11.56 -1.13 22.72
C ILE A 132 10.79 0.15 23.05
N SER A 133 10.24 0.77 22.02
CA SER A 133 9.13 1.69 22.22
C SER A 133 7.87 0.86 22.38
N LYS A 134 7.52 0.62 23.65
CA LYS A 134 6.23 0.24 24.20
C LYS A 134 5.21 -0.37 23.22
N THR A 135 5.16 -1.69 23.22
CA THR A 135 4.13 -2.52 22.57
C THR A 135 2.71 -2.28 23.14
N ASN A 136 2.57 -1.38 24.12
CA ASN A 136 1.33 -1.17 24.86
C ASN A 136 0.18 -0.51 24.07
N ASP A 137 0.44 -0.01 22.85
CA ASP A 137 -0.55 0.72 22.05
C ASP A 137 -1.03 -0.06 20.81
N ILE A 138 -0.76 -1.38 20.77
CA ILE A 138 -1.19 -2.21 19.63
C ILE A 138 -2.63 -2.65 19.85
N LEU A 139 -3.51 -2.22 18.95
CA LEU A 139 -4.91 -2.68 18.95
C LEU A 139 -5.00 -4.06 18.29
N MET A 140 -5.34 -5.08 19.08
CA MET A 140 -5.59 -6.43 18.54
C MET A 140 -7.06 -6.57 18.14
N GLN A 141 -7.33 -6.94 16.90
CA GLN A 141 -8.68 -7.13 16.37
C GLN A 141 -8.81 -8.50 15.69
N ASN A 142 -9.85 -9.23 16.07
CA ASN A 142 -10.32 -10.38 15.29
C ASN A 142 -11.48 -9.91 14.39
N VAL A 143 -11.24 -9.87 13.10
CA VAL A 143 -12.20 -9.32 12.11
C VAL A 143 -12.90 -10.42 11.28
N GLN A 144 -12.70 -11.68 11.63
CA GLN A 144 -13.27 -12.79 10.88
C GLN A 144 -14.79 -12.65 10.76
N GLU A 145 -15.48 -12.36 11.86
CA GLU A 145 -16.93 -12.17 11.88
C GLU A 145 -17.41 -10.94 11.08
N LEU A 146 -16.58 -9.89 11.01
CA LEU A 146 -16.86 -8.68 10.22
C LEU A 146 -16.73 -8.92 8.73
N LEU A 147 -15.80 -9.79 8.32
CA LEU A 147 -15.56 -10.10 6.90
C LEU A 147 -16.54 -11.14 6.36
N GLU A 148 -16.99 -12.09 7.18
CA GLU A 148 -17.96 -13.10 6.77
C GLU A 148 -19.33 -12.49 6.43
N ARG A 149 -19.67 -11.33 7.01
CA ARG A 149 -20.91 -10.61 6.70
C ARG A 149 -20.89 -9.87 5.37
N ASP A 150 -19.73 -9.33 4.96
CA ASP A 150 -19.64 -8.44 3.80
C ASP A 150 -19.22 -9.14 2.50
N ALA A 151 -18.50 -10.25 2.58
CA ALA A 151 -18.17 -11.09 1.44
C ALA A 151 -17.56 -12.42 1.93
N LYS A 152 -17.95 -13.55 1.36
CA LYS A 152 -17.20 -14.82 1.49
C LYS A 152 -15.87 -14.71 0.72
N LEU A 153 -14.97 -13.88 1.21
CA LEU A 153 -13.64 -13.70 0.63
C LEU A 153 -12.70 -14.71 1.28
N ASN A 154 -12.54 -15.86 0.65
CA ASN A 154 -11.49 -16.79 1.06
C ASN A 154 -10.14 -16.21 0.66
N LEU A 155 -9.23 -16.11 1.62
CA LEU A 155 -7.84 -15.73 1.34
C LEU A 155 -7.17 -16.91 0.62
N ILE A 156 -6.72 -16.66 -0.61
CA ILE A 156 -5.99 -17.64 -1.41
C ILE A 156 -4.53 -17.20 -1.44
N ALA A 157 -3.64 -18.01 -0.86
CA ALA A 157 -2.20 -17.79 -0.90
C ALA A 157 -1.52 -19.02 -1.51
N GLN A 158 -0.88 -18.85 -2.64
CA GLN A 158 -0.06 -19.89 -3.28
C GLN A 158 1.35 -19.34 -3.52
N LYS A 159 2.37 -20.08 -3.03
CA LYS A 159 3.75 -19.71 -3.30
C LYS A 159 4.03 -19.83 -4.79
N SER A 160 4.52 -18.76 -5.39
CA SER A 160 4.88 -18.76 -6.81
C SER A 160 6.28 -19.33 -6.99
N GLU A 161 6.38 -20.52 -7.61
CA GLU A 161 7.67 -21.12 -7.93
C GLU A 161 8.42 -20.43 -9.08
N ARG A 162 7.76 -19.51 -9.80
CA ARG A 162 8.33 -18.80 -10.96
C ARG A 162 7.98 -17.32 -10.96
N LEU A 163 8.81 -16.50 -10.33
CA LEU A 163 8.63 -15.06 -10.22
C LEU A 163 9.19 -14.23 -11.38
N MET A 164 9.56 -14.82 -12.53
CA MET A 164 10.15 -14.03 -13.62
C MET A 164 9.20 -13.72 -14.79
N GLY A 165 7.98 -14.29 -14.84
CA GLY A 165 7.14 -14.20 -16.05
C GLY A 165 5.86 -13.39 -15.96
N ASP A 166 5.24 -13.22 -14.79
CA ASP A 166 3.84 -12.79 -14.68
C ASP A 166 3.60 -11.37 -14.13
N SER A 167 4.65 -10.63 -13.80
CA SER A 167 4.48 -9.22 -13.46
C SER A 167 3.97 -8.38 -14.65
N SER A 168 4.06 -8.92 -15.87
CA SER A 168 3.60 -8.24 -17.10
C SER A 168 2.07 -8.11 -17.20
N ASN A 169 1.30 -9.09 -16.73
CA ASN A 169 -0.17 -9.04 -16.81
C ASN A 169 -0.77 -8.14 -15.71
N PHE A 170 -0.18 -8.15 -14.51
CA PHE A 170 -0.54 -7.22 -13.44
C PHE A 170 -0.17 -5.78 -13.81
N MET A 171 0.99 -5.59 -14.44
CA MET A 171 1.44 -4.29 -14.96
C MET A 171 0.55 -3.74 -16.09
N LYS A 172 -0.01 -4.59 -16.96
CA LYS A 172 -0.95 -4.17 -18.01
C LYS A 172 -2.23 -3.59 -17.42
N ASN A 173 -2.82 -4.24 -16.42
CA ASN A 173 -4.03 -3.73 -15.75
C ASN A 173 -3.77 -2.40 -15.03
N ILE A 174 -2.58 -2.21 -14.42
CA ILE A 174 -2.17 -0.95 -13.79
C ILE A 174 -1.96 0.15 -14.82
N GLN A 175 -1.35 -0.16 -15.97
CA GLN A 175 -1.18 0.80 -17.05
C GLN A 175 -2.51 1.28 -17.63
N GLU A 176 -3.52 0.42 -17.74
CA GLU A 176 -4.87 0.82 -18.16
C GLU A 176 -5.54 1.75 -17.15
N ILE A 177 -5.41 1.51 -15.85
CA ILE A 177 -5.94 2.39 -14.80
C ILE A 177 -5.25 3.77 -14.85
N LYS A 178 -3.92 3.80 -14.99
CA LYS A 178 -3.14 5.06 -15.17
C LYS A 178 -3.56 5.82 -16.43
N ARG A 179 -3.78 5.11 -17.52
CA ARG A 179 -4.18 5.70 -18.81
C ARG A 179 -5.57 6.33 -18.71
N ARG A 180 -6.53 5.66 -18.06
CA ARG A 180 -7.89 6.19 -17.82
C ARG A 180 -7.89 7.42 -16.90
N GLN A 181 -7.02 7.48 -15.88
CA GLN A 181 -6.91 8.63 -14.98
C GLN A 181 -6.23 9.83 -15.64
N LYS A 182 -5.16 9.61 -16.44
CA LYS A 182 -4.54 10.66 -17.26
C LYS A 182 -5.53 11.23 -18.28
N LEU A 183 -6.32 10.38 -18.92
CA LEU A 183 -7.35 10.80 -19.89
C LEU A 183 -8.45 11.66 -19.25
N LYS A 184 -8.85 11.40 -17.99
CA LYS A 184 -9.83 12.23 -17.28
C LYS A 184 -9.30 13.64 -17.01
N ARG A 185 -8.03 13.79 -16.61
CA ARG A 185 -7.38 15.11 -16.43
C ARG A 185 -7.22 15.83 -17.76
N PHE A 186 -6.80 15.12 -18.81
CA PHE A 186 -6.62 15.70 -20.12
C PHE A 186 -7.94 16.24 -20.69
N LYS A 187 -9.05 15.54 -20.51
CA LYS A 187 -10.39 16.03 -20.84
C LYS A 187 -10.74 17.33 -20.11
N TYR A 188 -10.37 17.44 -18.82
CA TYR A 188 -10.63 18.65 -18.04
C TYR A 188 -9.85 19.86 -18.56
N TYR A 189 -8.58 19.68 -18.93
CA TYR A 189 -7.78 20.75 -19.55
C TYR A 189 -8.28 21.15 -20.94
N ILE A 190 -8.79 20.21 -21.75
CA ILE A 190 -9.40 20.52 -23.05
C ILE A 190 -10.67 21.37 -22.89
N ILE A 191 -11.51 21.05 -21.91
CA ILE A 191 -12.73 21.82 -21.63
C ILE A 191 -12.38 23.24 -21.20
N ILE A 192 -11.43 23.42 -20.29
CA ILE A 192 -10.99 24.74 -19.83
C ILE A 192 -10.38 25.53 -21.01
N GLY A 193 -9.51 24.91 -21.80
CA GLY A 193 -8.93 25.54 -22.98
C GLY A 193 -9.98 25.96 -24.00
N GLY A 194 -11.01 25.14 -24.22
CA GLY A 194 -12.14 25.43 -25.10
C GLY A 194 -12.95 26.66 -24.63
N ILE A 195 -13.21 26.78 -23.33
CA ILE A 195 -13.93 27.92 -22.74
C ILE A 195 -13.12 29.21 -22.91
N ILE A 196 -11.82 29.17 -22.65
CA ILE A 196 -10.92 30.33 -22.81
C ILE A 196 -10.87 30.76 -24.28
N PHE A 197 -10.75 29.80 -25.22
CA PHE A 197 -10.72 30.08 -26.66
C PHE A 197 -12.03 30.72 -27.15
N LEU A 198 -13.19 30.24 -26.67
CA LEU A 198 -14.51 30.80 -26.98
C LEU A 198 -14.64 32.22 -26.44
N GLY A 199 -14.13 32.49 -25.24
CA GLY A 199 -14.11 33.83 -24.64
C GLY A 199 -13.27 34.82 -25.46
N ILE A 200 -12.12 34.41 -25.95
CA ILE A 200 -11.25 35.23 -26.81
C ILE A 200 -11.94 35.53 -28.16
N LEU A 201 -12.61 34.53 -28.75
CA LEU A 201 -13.36 34.68 -30.01
C LEU A 201 -14.51 35.70 -29.87
N LEU A 202 -15.24 35.63 -28.76
CA LEU A 202 -16.34 36.60 -28.47
C LEU A 202 -15.82 38.02 -28.25
N LEU A 203 -14.66 38.17 -27.59
CA LEU A 203 -14.02 39.48 -27.43
C LEU A 203 -13.55 40.02 -28.77
N TYR A 204 -12.95 39.18 -29.64
CA TYR A 204 -12.54 39.60 -30.98
C TYR A 204 -13.72 40.02 -31.83
N ALA A 205 -14.83 39.27 -31.82
CA ALA A 205 -16.07 39.61 -32.55
C ALA A 205 -16.73 40.88 -32.06
N ARG A 206 -16.53 41.30 -30.80
CA ARG A 206 -17.08 42.52 -30.23
C ARG A 206 -16.24 43.77 -30.56
N PHE A 207 -14.93 43.59 -30.86
CA PHE A 207 -14.03 44.68 -31.16
C PHE A 207 -13.75 44.85 -32.67
N SER A 208 -14.20 43.91 -33.49
CA SER A 208 -14.17 44.01 -34.97
C SER A 208 -15.52 44.50 -35.50
#